data_be7e4567bc1c7b591388524a834e925d
#
_entry.id   be7e4567bc1c7b591388524a834e925d
#
_cell.length_a   1.000
_cell.length_b   1.000
_cell.length_c   1.000
_cell.angle_alpha   90.00
_cell.angle_beta   90.00
_cell.angle_gamma   90.00
#
_symmetry.space_group_name_H-M   'P 1'
#
loop_
_entity.id
_entity.type
_entity.pdbx_description
1 polymer ?
#
loop_
_entity_poly.entity_id
_entity_poly.type
_entity_poly.pdbx_seq_one_letter_code
_entity_poly.pdbx_strand_id
1 'polypeptide(L)'
;MLAAPGAVHAATRRRFPELSAARRLQLRHAASGAKFSGIYRTGQSVDPGAMAELSEVLADTRTGAVRPFDPEVIDILWELGQQQKFTEFAILSGYRTPATNRAVHGAGDSQHLRAAALDVEMPAAKFDAFGEAALRLARGGVGLYPQHGFIHVDSGPVRRWGGGGPAGTMAVRAPKLSPAEERLNRLAEAWAAARR
;
A
#
# COMPACT_ATOMS: atom_id res chain seq x y z
N MET A 1 -59.47 -30.40 23.91
CA MET A 1 -58.27 -29.51 24.06
C MET A 1 -57.24 -29.99 23.06
N LEU A 2 -57.12 -29.32 21.91
CA LEU A 2 -56.10 -29.59 20.92
C LEU A 2 -54.97 -28.58 21.11
N ALA A 3 -53.73 -29.08 21.31
CA ALA A 3 -52.54 -28.28 21.36
C ALA A 3 -52.03 -27.99 19.94
N ALA A 4 -51.80 -26.72 19.61
CA ALA A 4 -51.22 -26.29 18.35
C ALA A 4 -49.70 -26.53 18.33
N PRO A 5 -49.10 -26.97 17.20
CA PRO A 5 -47.66 -27.12 17.10
C PRO A 5 -46.97 -25.74 16.94
N GLY A 6 -45.98 -25.50 17.78
CA GLY A 6 -45.16 -24.30 17.73
C GLY A 6 -44.35 -24.22 16.43
N ALA A 7 -44.41 -23.07 15.75
CA ALA A 7 -43.61 -22.77 14.59
C ALA A 7 -42.15 -22.56 14.98
N VAL A 8 -41.29 -23.48 14.55
CA VAL A 8 -39.83 -23.31 14.65
C VAL A 8 -39.42 -22.29 13.61
N HIS A 9 -39.05 -21.07 14.09
CA HIS A 9 -38.48 -20.07 13.21
C HIS A 9 -37.07 -20.53 12.81
N ALA A 10 -36.92 -20.93 11.57
CA ALA A 10 -35.60 -21.15 10.97
C ALA A 10 -34.88 -19.81 10.91
N ALA A 11 -33.88 -19.65 11.76
CA ALA A 11 -32.95 -18.50 11.70
C ALA A 11 -32.22 -18.54 10.35
N THR A 12 -32.61 -17.65 9.45
CA THR A 12 -31.95 -17.45 8.18
C THR A 12 -30.51 -16.97 8.49
N ARG A 13 -29.53 -17.86 8.37
CA ARG A 13 -28.11 -17.49 8.42
C ARG A 13 -27.88 -16.44 7.35
N ARG A 14 -27.70 -15.19 7.74
CA ARG A 14 -27.18 -14.14 6.86
C ARG A 14 -25.84 -14.64 6.34
N ARG A 15 -25.80 -15.06 5.09
CA ARG A 15 -24.55 -15.24 4.36
C ARG A 15 -23.93 -13.85 4.29
N PHE A 16 -22.81 -13.67 4.97
CA PHE A 16 -21.97 -12.50 4.77
C PHE A 16 -21.36 -12.60 3.37
N PRO A 17 -21.71 -11.72 2.40
CA PRO A 17 -21.17 -11.82 1.04
C PRO A 17 -19.68 -11.49 0.94
N GLU A 18 -19.07 -10.95 2.00
CA GLU A 18 -17.70 -10.46 1.98
C GLU A 18 -16.61 -11.54 1.95
N LEU A 19 -16.89 -12.77 2.38
CA LEU A 19 -15.88 -13.83 2.49
C LEU A 19 -15.54 -14.54 1.17
N SER A 20 -16.29 -14.30 0.10
CA SER A 20 -16.05 -14.92 -1.21
C SER A 20 -15.74 -13.94 -2.33
N ALA A 21 -15.64 -12.65 -2.05
CA ALA A 21 -15.34 -11.66 -3.07
C ALA A 21 -13.89 -11.79 -3.55
N ALA A 22 -13.70 -11.85 -4.87
CA ALA A 22 -12.39 -11.81 -5.49
C ALA A 22 -11.78 -10.41 -5.39
N ARG A 23 -10.56 -10.31 -4.87
CA ARG A 23 -9.80 -9.07 -4.82
C ARG A 23 -8.92 -8.97 -6.06
N ARG A 24 -9.31 -8.06 -6.93
CA ARG A 24 -8.57 -7.72 -8.14
C ARG A 24 -7.75 -6.46 -7.91
N LEU A 25 -6.52 -6.46 -8.43
CA LEU A 25 -5.64 -5.31 -8.40
C LEU A 25 -5.06 -5.06 -9.78
N GLN A 26 -4.83 -3.79 -10.11
CA GLN A 26 -4.05 -3.36 -11.26
C GLN A 26 -2.98 -2.39 -10.76
N LEU A 27 -1.74 -2.66 -11.11
CA LEU A 27 -0.63 -1.77 -10.80
C LEU A 27 0.46 -1.85 -11.87
N ARG A 28 1.23 -0.78 -11.96
CA ARG A 28 2.47 -0.71 -12.75
C ARG A 28 3.61 -0.22 -11.88
N HIS A 29 4.79 -0.73 -12.11
CA HIS A 29 6.00 -0.15 -11.52
C HIS A 29 6.47 1.01 -12.39
N ALA A 30 6.56 2.21 -11.83
CA ALA A 30 6.81 3.44 -12.58
C ALA A 30 8.19 3.43 -13.29
N ALA A 31 9.22 2.86 -12.66
CA ALA A 31 10.57 2.84 -13.21
C ALA A 31 10.79 1.75 -14.26
N SER A 32 10.30 0.51 -14.03
CA SER A 32 10.50 -0.61 -14.97
C SER A 32 9.41 -0.71 -16.03
N GLY A 33 8.25 -0.12 -15.82
CA GLY A 33 7.07 -0.29 -16.65
C GLY A 33 6.36 -1.65 -16.50
N ALA A 34 6.88 -2.56 -15.68
CA ALA A 34 6.26 -3.85 -15.38
C ALA A 34 4.85 -3.66 -14.81
N LYS A 35 3.93 -4.54 -15.18
CA LYS A 35 2.50 -4.41 -14.82
C LYS A 35 1.97 -5.72 -14.26
N PHE A 36 1.02 -5.59 -13.33
CA PHE A 36 0.15 -6.66 -12.86
C PHE A 36 -1.31 -6.27 -13.05
N SER A 37 -2.12 -7.20 -13.51
CA SER A 37 -3.58 -7.03 -13.60
C SER A 37 -4.27 -8.38 -13.39
N GLY A 38 -4.70 -8.67 -12.16
CA GLY A 38 -5.23 -9.97 -11.84
C GLY A 38 -5.98 -10.03 -10.51
N ILE A 39 -6.56 -11.19 -10.24
CA ILE A 39 -7.11 -11.55 -8.92
C ILE A 39 -5.97 -12.16 -8.13
N TYR A 40 -5.62 -11.55 -6.98
CA TYR A 40 -4.56 -12.06 -6.10
C TYR A 40 -5.11 -12.78 -4.85
N ARG A 41 -6.43 -12.62 -4.57
CA ARG A 41 -7.07 -13.23 -3.41
C ARG A 41 -8.54 -13.53 -3.70
N THR A 42 -9.04 -14.66 -3.19
CA THR A 42 -10.48 -14.99 -3.19
C THR A 42 -10.87 -15.46 -1.79
N GLY A 43 -11.73 -14.70 -1.14
CA GLY A 43 -12.05 -14.90 0.27
C GLY A 43 -10.81 -14.79 1.15
N GLN A 44 -10.47 -15.87 1.87
CA GLN A 44 -9.27 -15.94 2.71
C GLN A 44 -8.06 -16.52 1.97
N SER A 45 -8.24 -17.07 0.77
CA SER A 45 -7.17 -17.71 0.01
C SER A 45 -6.45 -16.73 -0.88
N VAL A 46 -5.15 -16.59 -0.66
CA VAL A 46 -4.21 -15.86 -1.52
C VAL A 46 -3.82 -16.76 -2.70
N ASP A 47 -3.80 -16.23 -3.91
CA ASP A 47 -3.31 -16.94 -5.10
C ASP A 47 -1.77 -16.87 -5.15
N PRO A 48 -1.05 -18.02 -5.01
CA PRO A 48 0.40 -18.00 -4.99
C PRO A 48 1.02 -17.56 -6.32
N GLY A 49 0.37 -17.88 -7.46
CA GLY A 49 0.85 -17.50 -8.79
C GLY A 49 0.74 -15.99 -8.99
N ALA A 50 -0.40 -15.39 -8.65
CA ALA A 50 -0.59 -13.94 -8.68
C ALA A 50 0.37 -13.22 -7.73
N MET A 51 0.66 -13.77 -6.54
CA MET A 51 1.63 -13.17 -5.62
C MET A 51 3.06 -13.29 -6.12
N ALA A 52 3.41 -14.36 -6.83
CA ALA A 52 4.71 -14.47 -7.49
C ALA A 52 4.87 -13.41 -8.57
N GLU A 53 3.88 -13.24 -9.46
CA GLU A 53 3.86 -12.18 -10.48
C GLU A 53 3.94 -10.77 -9.86
N LEU A 54 3.17 -10.49 -8.82
CA LEU A 54 3.26 -9.24 -8.06
C LEU A 54 4.66 -9.01 -7.51
N SER A 55 5.31 -10.05 -6.99
CA SER A 55 6.66 -9.95 -6.44
C SER A 55 7.70 -9.63 -7.50
N GLU A 56 7.54 -10.14 -8.72
CA GLU A 56 8.39 -9.81 -9.87
C GLU A 56 8.16 -8.35 -10.32
N VAL A 57 6.90 -7.91 -10.43
CA VAL A 57 6.57 -6.53 -10.80
C VAL A 57 7.10 -5.53 -9.77
N LEU A 58 7.10 -5.89 -8.50
CA LEU A 58 7.54 -5.06 -7.37
C LEU A 58 9.00 -5.30 -6.95
N ALA A 59 9.80 -5.97 -7.79
CA ALA A 59 11.20 -6.27 -7.56
C ALA A 59 12.05 -4.99 -7.38
N ASP A 60 13.23 -5.17 -6.79
CA ASP A 60 14.25 -4.11 -6.72
C ASP A 60 14.72 -3.73 -8.13
N THR A 61 14.36 -2.54 -8.59
CA THR A 61 14.65 -2.08 -9.96
C THR A 61 16.12 -1.80 -10.24
N ARG A 62 16.97 -1.70 -9.22
CA ARG A 62 18.41 -1.49 -9.40
C ARG A 62 19.17 -2.80 -9.56
N THR A 63 18.70 -3.85 -8.92
CA THR A 63 19.40 -5.15 -8.87
C THR A 63 18.64 -6.25 -9.60
N GLY A 64 17.36 -6.04 -9.91
CA GLY A 64 16.47 -7.08 -10.42
C GLY A 64 16.11 -8.15 -9.39
N ALA A 65 16.54 -8.00 -8.14
CA ALA A 65 16.27 -8.99 -7.10
C ALA A 65 14.77 -9.04 -6.77
N VAL A 66 14.24 -10.25 -6.73
CA VAL A 66 12.85 -10.54 -6.36
C VAL A 66 12.81 -11.07 -4.93
N ARG A 67 11.80 -10.67 -4.18
CA ARG A 67 11.48 -11.21 -2.86
C ARG A 67 9.97 -11.42 -2.78
N PRO A 68 9.49 -12.56 -2.24
CA PRO A 68 8.06 -12.78 -2.03
C PRO A 68 7.44 -11.61 -1.25
N PHE A 69 6.42 -11.01 -1.85
CA PHE A 69 5.76 -9.84 -1.27
C PHE A 69 4.77 -10.27 -0.18
N ASP A 70 4.70 -9.47 0.88
CA ASP A 70 3.74 -9.67 1.95
C ASP A 70 2.31 -9.42 1.43
N PRO A 71 1.40 -10.43 1.47
CA PRO A 71 0.03 -10.25 1.04
C PRO A 71 -0.73 -9.16 1.81
N GLU A 72 -0.30 -8.87 3.04
CA GLU A 72 -0.98 -7.88 3.90
C GLU A 72 -0.84 -6.45 3.34
N VAL A 73 0.33 -6.05 2.84
CA VAL A 73 0.49 -4.72 2.21
C VAL A 73 -0.27 -4.63 0.89
N ILE A 74 -0.44 -5.74 0.16
CA ILE A 74 -1.27 -5.79 -1.05
C ILE A 74 -2.75 -5.63 -0.69
N ASP A 75 -3.20 -6.24 0.42
CA ASP A 75 -4.55 -6.05 0.95
C ASP A 75 -4.81 -4.61 1.38
N ILE A 76 -3.85 -3.96 2.05
CA ILE A 76 -3.92 -2.55 2.41
C ILE A 76 -4.11 -1.69 1.16
N LEU A 77 -3.28 -1.91 0.13
CA LEU A 77 -3.39 -1.16 -1.13
C LEU A 77 -4.74 -1.37 -1.82
N TRP A 78 -5.21 -2.62 -1.87
CA TRP A 78 -6.51 -2.95 -2.46
C TRP A 78 -7.66 -2.26 -1.72
N GLU A 79 -7.67 -2.30 -0.39
CA GLU A 79 -8.71 -1.69 0.43
C GLU A 79 -8.74 -0.16 0.24
N LEU A 80 -7.59 0.50 0.23
CA LEU A 80 -7.47 1.92 -0.09
C LEU A 80 -7.98 2.22 -1.51
N GLY A 81 -7.69 1.35 -2.46
CA GLY A 81 -8.22 1.45 -3.83
C GLY A 81 -9.73 1.42 -3.87
N GLN A 82 -10.36 0.50 -3.14
CA GLN A 82 -11.81 0.42 -3.07
C GLN A 82 -12.42 1.68 -2.43
N GLN A 83 -11.87 2.14 -1.31
CA GLN A 83 -12.37 3.33 -0.60
C GLN A 83 -12.22 4.60 -1.44
N GLN A 84 -11.12 4.75 -2.18
CA GLN A 84 -10.77 5.94 -2.93
C GLN A 84 -11.11 5.85 -4.43
N LYS A 85 -11.74 4.75 -4.87
CA LYS A 85 -12.12 4.46 -6.26
C LYS A 85 -10.93 4.55 -7.23
N PHE A 86 -9.79 3.99 -6.81
CA PHE A 86 -8.65 3.79 -7.70
C PHE A 86 -8.82 2.49 -8.47
N THR A 87 -8.61 2.55 -9.78
CA THR A 87 -8.64 1.37 -10.66
C THR A 87 -7.26 0.84 -10.97
N GLU A 88 -6.24 1.70 -10.92
CA GLU A 88 -4.84 1.36 -11.19
C GLU A 88 -3.92 2.16 -10.28
N PHE A 89 -2.81 1.55 -9.86
CA PHE A 89 -1.78 2.20 -9.06
C PHE A 89 -0.46 2.28 -9.83
N ALA A 90 0.23 3.40 -9.70
CA ALA A 90 1.62 3.53 -10.08
C ALA A 90 2.49 3.38 -8.83
N ILE A 91 3.40 2.42 -8.84
CA ILE A 91 4.30 2.12 -7.72
C ILE A 91 5.69 2.66 -8.05
N LEU A 92 6.18 3.55 -7.21
CA LEU A 92 7.52 4.13 -7.33
C LEU A 92 8.60 3.21 -6.77
N SER A 93 8.27 2.47 -5.71
CA SER A 93 9.20 1.54 -5.06
C SER A 93 8.44 0.43 -4.35
N GLY A 94 8.85 -0.80 -4.60
CA GLY A 94 8.44 -2.01 -3.88
C GLY A 94 9.58 -2.55 -3.02
N TYR A 95 10.05 -3.78 -3.29
CA TYR A 95 11.19 -4.37 -2.60
C TYR A 95 12.48 -3.59 -2.85
N ARG A 96 13.29 -3.49 -1.81
CA ARG A 96 14.67 -2.95 -1.87
C ARG A 96 15.64 -3.94 -1.24
N THR A 97 16.68 -4.30 -1.97
CA THR A 97 17.82 -5.02 -1.38
C THR A 97 18.52 -4.14 -0.34
N PRO A 98 19.29 -4.72 0.60
CA PRO A 98 20.09 -3.93 1.53
C PRO A 98 21.03 -2.94 0.84
N ALA A 99 21.57 -3.29 -0.33
CA ALA A 99 22.42 -2.42 -1.12
C ALA A 99 21.63 -1.22 -1.67
N THR A 100 20.49 -1.46 -2.28
CA THR A 100 19.60 -0.40 -2.77
C THR A 100 19.10 0.48 -1.63
N ASN A 101 18.68 -0.13 -0.51
CA ASN A 101 18.21 0.63 0.65
C ASN A 101 19.30 1.57 1.21
N ARG A 102 20.55 1.10 1.32
CA ARG A 102 21.66 1.97 1.70
C ARG A 102 21.91 3.08 0.69
N ALA A 103 21.85 2.75 -0.61
CA ALA A 103 22.11 3.74 -1.68
C ALA A 103 21.05 4.86 -1.73
N VAL A 104 19.83 4.59 -1.28
CA VAL A 104 18.77 5.60 -1.12
C VAL A 104 18.68 6.13 0.32
N HIS A 105 19.64 5.75 1.17
CA HIS A 105 19.69 6.10 2.58
C HIS A 105 18.42 5.74 3.37
N GLY A 106 17.75 4.66 3.02
CA GLY A 106 16.57 4.15 3.73
C GLY A 106 16.89 3.71 5.15
N ALA A 107 15.91 3.75 6.03
CA ALA A 107 16.05 3.28 7.41
C ALA A 107 16.53 1.82 7.45
N GLY A 108 17.35 1.48 8.44
CA GLY A 108 17.91 0.13 8.57
C GLY A 108 16.86 -0.95 8.83
N ASP A 109 15.71 -0.57 9.37
CA ASP A 109 14.53 -1.41 9.66
C ASP A 109 13.40 -1.22 8.65
N SER A 110 13.67 -0.62 7.48
CA SER A 110 12.70 -0.32 6.44
C SER A 110 11.90 -1.55 6.04
N GLN A 111 10.56 -1.41 5.92
CA GLN A 111 9.68 -2.48 5.45
C GLN A 111 9.89 -2.83 3.97
N HIS A 112 10.49 -1.94 3.18
CA HIS A 112 10.93 -2.27 1.82
C HIS A 112 11.96 -3.42 1.78
N LEU A 113 12.82 -3.53 2.78
CA LEU A 113 13.77 -4.65 2.92
C LEU A 113 13.09 -6.01 3.10
N ARG A 114 11.84 -6.01 3.54
CA ARG A 114 11.03 -7.21 3.82
C ARG A 114 10.01 -7.49 2.72
N ALA A 115 9.98 -6.70 1.63
CA ALA A 115 8.93 -6.70 0.62
C ALA A 115 7.52 -6.52 1.22
N ALA A 116 7.42 -5.61 2.19
CA ALA A 116 6.23 -5.35 2.98
C ALA A 116 5.84 -3.85 2.95
N ALA A 117 6.36 -3.10 1.96
CA ALA A 117 6.08 -1.66 1.78
C ALA A 117 5.96 -1.28 0.31
N LEU A 118 5.16 -0.26 0.05
CA LEU A 118 4.91 0.34 -1.26
C LEU A 118 4.99 1.86 -1.16
N ASP A 119 5.76 2.49 -2.05
CA ASP A 119 5.70 3.91 -2.32
C ASP A 119 4.76 4.11 -3.52
N VAL A 120 3.58 4.68 -3.27
CA VAL A 120 2.48 4.81 -4.25
C VAL A 120 2.47 6.22 -4.80
N GLU A 121 2.66 6.37 -6.11
CA GLU A 121 2.51 7.67 -6.79
C GLU A 121 1.07 8.19 -6.61
N MET A 122 0.92 9.44 -6.22
CA MET A 122 -0.38 9.99 -5.90
C MET A 122 -0.61 11.34 -6.60
N PRO A 123 -1.64 11.44 -7.45
CA PRO A 123 -2.03 12.72 -8.03
C PRO A 123 -2.37 13.75 -6.95
N ALA A 124 -1.93 14.98 -7.10
CA ALA A 124 -2.12 16.04 -6.11
C ALA A 124 -3.60 16.20 -5.68
N ALA A 125 -4.54 16.10 -6.62
CA ALA A 125 -5.97 16.21 -6.33
C ALA A 125 -6.54 15.07 -5.45
N LYS A 126 -5.82 13.97 -5.31
CA LYS A 126 -6.23 12.80 -4.51
C LYS A 126 -5.34 12.55 -3.30
N PHE A 127 -4.27 13.31 -3.17
CA PHE A 127 -3.23 13.07 -2.17
C PHE A 127 -3.78 13.10 -0.74
N ASP A 128 -4.49 14.16 -0.38
CA ASP A 128 -5.02 14.33 0.99
C ASP A 128 -6.07 13.25 1.31
N ALA A 129 -7.03 13.02 0.41
CA ALA A 129 -8.09 12.04 0.63
C ALA A 129 -7.53 10.61 0.78
N PHE A 130 -6.52 10.24 -0.04
CA PHE A 130 -5.88 8.93 0.06
C PHE A 130 -5.02 8.83 1.33
N GLY A 131 -4.26 9.86 1.66
CA GLY A 131 -3.45 9.92 2.87
C GLY A 131 -4.29 9.79 4.14
N GLU A 132 -5.39 10.52 4.22
CA GLU A 132 -6.33 10.40 5.34
C GLU A 132 -6.97 9.02 5.43
N ALA A 133 -7.34 8.42 4.29
CA ALA A 133 -7.88 7.06 4.29
C ALA A 133 -6.85 6.05 4.79
N ALA A 134 -5.58 6.15 4.35
CA ALA A 134 -4.49 5.31 4.81
C ALA A 134 -4.25 5.45 6.33
N LEU A 135 -4.26 6.68 6.85
CA LEU A 135 -4.12 6.94 8.28
C LEU A 135 -5.30 6.39 9.10
N ARG A 136 -6.55 6.52 8.59
CA ARG A 136 -7.74 5.96 9.26
C ARG A 136 -7.78 4.44 9.25
N LEU A 137 -7.22 3.82 8.21
CA LEU A 137 -7.18 2.36 8.10
C LEU A 137 -6.36 1.73 9.22
N ALA A 138 -5.31 2.42 9.71
CA ALA A 138 -4.50 2.04 10.86
C ALA A 138 -3.99 0.59 10.84
N ARG A 139 -3.61 0.08 9.65
CA ARG A 139 -3.13 -1.30 9.46
C ARG A 139 -1.63 -1.42 9.29
N GLY A 140 -0.90 -0.31 9.33
CA GLY A 140 0.54 -0.30 9.16
C GLY A 140 1.13 1.09 9.20
N GLY A 141 2.36 1.24 8.70
CA GLY A 141 3.03 2.53 8.60
C GLY A 141 2.50 3.34 7.41
N VAL A 142 2.36 4.66 7.61
CA VAL A 142 1.96 5.62 6.57
C VAL A 142 2.91 6.81 6.58
N GLY A 143 3.57 7.05 5.44
CA GLY A 143 4.43 8.21 5.20
C GLY A 143 3.83 9.13 4.14
N LEU A 144 3.69 10.43 4.43
CA LEU A 144 3.11 11.40 3.51
C LEU A 144 4.20 12.29 2.93
N TYR A 145 4.35 12.27 1.60
CA TYR A 145 5.38 13.02 0.87
C TYR A 145 4.74 13.91 -0.22
N PRO A 146 3.99 14.97 0.17
CA PRO A 146 3.24 15.78 -0.77
C PRO A 146 4.11 16.51 -1.80
N GLN A 147 5.32 16.95 -1.41
CA GLN A 147 6.26 17.60 -2.32
C GLN A 147 6.81 16.64 -3.39
N HIS A 148 6.70 15.32 -3.15
CA HIS A 148 7.22 14.28 -4.04
C HIS A 148 6.10 13.52 -4.74
N GLY A 149 4.84 13.83 -4.43
CA GLY A 149 3.69 13.23 -5.06
C GLY A 149 3.53 11.73 -4.77
N PHE A 150 3.96 11.25 -3.60
CA PHE A 150 3.74 9.85 -3.23
C PHE A 150 3.36 9.67 -1.76
N ILE A 151 2.73 8.55 -1.50
CA ILE A 151 2.39 8.08 -0.15
C ILE A 151 3.01 6.71 0.05
N HIS A 152 3.75 6.56 1.15
CA HIS A 152 4.25 5.27 1.61
C HIS A 152 3.18 4.56 2.42
N VAL A 153 2.98 3.27 2.15
CA VAL A 153 2.18 2.36 2.97
C VAL A 153 2.94 1.08 3.23
N ASP A 154 2.84 0.53 4.43
CA ASP A 154 3.46 -0.76 4.79
C ASP A 154 2.59 -1.57 5.75
N SER A 155 2.87 -2.87 5.88
CA SER A 155 2.21 -3.80 6.80
C SER A 155 2.92 -3.96 8.15
N GLY A 156 3.89 -3.09 8.46
CA GLY A 156 4.58 -3.08 9.75
C GLY A 156 3.74 -2.48 10.88
N PRO A 157 4.35 -2.17 12.02
CA PRO A 157 3.65 -1.53 13.12
C PRO A 157 3.00 -0.21 12.72
N VAL A 158 1.81 0.08 13.27
CA VAL A 158 1.09 1.33 12.99
C VAL A 158 1.93 2.53 13.43
N ARG A 159 2.29 3.36 12.47
CA ARG A 159 3.07 4.60 12.67
C ARG A 159 2.81 5.57 11.53
N ARG A 160 3.09 6.84 11.75
CA ARG A 160 2.94 7.89 10.73
C ARG A 160 4.13 8.84 10.75
N TRP A 161 4.47 9.37 9.58
CA TRP A 161 5.51 10.40 9.41
C TRP A 161 5.25 11.21 8.14
N GLY A 162 6.06 12.23 7.93
CA GLY A 162 5.86 13.19 6.85
C GLY A 162 4.80 14.24 7.19
N GLY A 163 4.69 15.27 6.41
CA GLY A 163 3.88 16.40 6.80
C GLY A 163 3.09 17.02 5.67
N GLY A 164 1.85 17.33 5.97
CA GLY A 164 0.90 18.01 5.14
C GLY A 164 -0.53 17.77 5.59
N GLY A 165 -0.77 17.68 6.90
CA GLY A 165 -2.13 17.77 7.43
C GLY A 165 -2.60 19.23 7.44
N PRO A 166 -3.92 19.50 7.34
CA PRO A 166 -4.44 20.85 7.55
C PRO A 166 -3.94 21.38 8.90
N ALA A 167 -3.52 22.62 8.92
CA ALA A 167 -3.04 23.31 10.12
C ALA A 167 -4.07 23.12 11.25
N GLY A 168 -3.76 22.29 12.23
CA GLY A 168 -4.61 22.23 13.42
C GLY A 168 -4.74 20.94 14.19
N THR A 169 -3.87 19.94 14.08
CA THR A 169 -3.92 18.86 15.07
C THR A 169 -2.55 18.28 15.38
N MET A 170 -2.07 18.60 16.59
CA MET A 170 -1.01 17.95 17.36
C MET A 170 0.27 17.62 16.57
N ALA A 171 1.23 18.53 16.65
CA ALA A 171 2.63 18.27 16.37
C ALA A 171 3.17 17.15 17.28
N VAL A 172 3.07 15.91 16.84
CA VAL A 172 4.08 14.94 17.20
C VAL A 172 5.32 15.39 16.42
N ARG A 173 6.32 15.89 17.12
CA ARG A 173 7.59 16.37 16.59
C ARG A 173 8.11 15.32 15.61
N ALA A 174 7.97 15.61 14.30
CA ALA A 174 8.53 14.78 13.27
C ALA A 174 10.01 14.56 13.58
N PRO A 175 10.53 13.33 13.55
CA PRO A 175 11.98 13.18 13.54
C PRO A 175 12.46 14.01 12.36
N LYS A 176 13.54 14.79 12.56
CA LYS A 176 14.20 15.49 11.45
C LYS A 176 14.37 14.48 10.34
N LEU A 177 13.93 14.84 9.14
CA LEU A 177 14.17 14.03 7.94
C LEU A 177 15.64 13.61 7.97
N SER A 178 15.88 12.32 7.93
CA SER A 178 17.24 11.85 7.80
C SER A 178 17.80 12.38 6.48
N PRO A 179 19.11 12.60 6.34
CA PRO A 179 19.71 13.00 5.06
C PRO A 179 19.32 12.11 3.89
N ALA A 180 18.81 10.95 4.20
CA ALA A 180 18.27 9.94 3.32
C ALA A 180 16.89 10.27 2.77
N GLU A 181 15.99 10.73 3.60
CA GLU A 181 14.66 11.19 3.21
C GLU A 181 14.78 12.44 2.34
N GLU A 182 15.70 13.35 2.69
CA GLU A 182 15.99 14.54 1.87
C GLU A 182 16.55 14.19 0.48
N ARG A 183 17.26 13.08 0.34
CA ARG A 183 17.85 12.68 -0.94
C ARG A 183 16.86 11.90 -1.81
N LEU A 184 15.97 11.09 -1.22
CA LEU A 184 14.78 10.54 -1.88
C LEU A 184 13.91 11.67 -2.41
N ASN A 185 13.77 12.70 -1.62
CA ASN A 185 13.08 13.91 -1.95
C ASN A 185 13.69 14.54 -3.22
N ARG A 186 15.00 14.77 -3.25
CA ARG A 186 15.68 15.33 -4.43
C ARG A 186 15.59 14.44 -5.67
N LEU A 187 15.61 13.11 -5.51
CA LEU A 187 15.46 12.19 -6.64
C LEU A 187 14.05 12.20 -7.21
N ALA A 188 13.03 12.29 -6.36
CA ALA A 188 11.64 12.40 -6.79
C ALA A 188 11.38 13.75 -7.47
N GLU A 189 11.96 14.87 -6.98
CA GLU A 189 11.92 16.18 -7.63
C GLU A 189 12.60 16.16 -9.00
N ALA A 190 13.79 15.58 -9.09
CA ALA A 190 14.50 15.43 -10.36
C ALA A 190 13.70 14.59 -11.37
N TRP A 191 13.00 13.57 -10.89
CA TRP A 191 12.15 12.72 -11.71
C TRP A 191 10.85 13.42 -12.18
N ALA A 192 10.23 14.20 -11.30
CA ALA A 192 9.06 15.01 -11.62
C ALA A 192 9.42 16.14 -12.62
N ALA A 193 10.62 16.72 -12.50
CA ALA A 193 11.12 17.74 -13.42
C ALA A 193 11.47 17.20 -14.80
N ALA A 194 11.95 15.96 -14.90
CA ALA A 194 12.29 15.30 -16.18
C ALA A 194 11.07 14.87 -17.01
N ARG A 195 9.85 15.00 -16.47
CA ARG A 195 8.57 14.65 -17.15
C ARG A 195 7.76 15.86 -17.59
N ARG A 196 8.29 17.09 -17.43
CA ARG A 196 7.70 18.31 -17.98
C ARG A 196 8.38 18.71 -19.28
#